data_c9a55ff9051d9ef2ef6ed96430862354
#
_entry.id   c9a55ff9051d9ef2ef6ed96430862354
#
_cell.length_a   1.000
_cell.length_b   1.000
_cell.length_c   1.000
_cell.angle_alpha   90.00
_cell.angle_beta   90.00
_cell.angle_gamma   90.00
#
_symmetry.space_group_name_H-M   'P 1'
#
loop_
_entity.id
_entity.type
_entity.pdbx_description
1 polymer ?
#
loop_
_entity_poly.entity_id
_entity_poly.type
_entity_poly.pdbx_seq_one_letter_code
_entity_poly.pdbx_strand_id
1 'polypeptide(L)'
;MIEEQPDSALSHLNRIDSMIDEKGRERALYNLLLTESLYKLYKPINDTLINYSIDFYEQGHDNRHLAMSYYYKGVVIDDMGKTEDAVLYLKKAENLAKKENDELLKNKIYENLHYINLQSHNYKLAMEYARFFLSSSFALKDTALICKAYDDIAITFSYLQMADSAFCYRKKSRALITDKMGNNPYLLANYANDLFKQGKLADAKAILKKAAKERPLANQYVMLGKIAHAEGDTLAARTYWEQAISYNDHPFSINAYRQLGYMAYEQQHYRRAVWLLAMADSLNEAYHEQIHTAKLTEVQQKYDHAIEQKNNAEKLNFWLVILICVIILLAGGIIYHLQKVRKFRNAISDNILTINEAEQKIALLQSSGKNFEHEIKQLNSQLERLKEKTAEQLGRGKLIYETAMRREWLKNFSTTDEQSFIDYYAFAYTDLFNKLTSPYTSLTRRQATYLIFRNMGLTDDDIQIVLNISRATIRSYRHRFTK
;
A
#
# COMPACT_ATOMS: atom_id res chain seq x y z
N MET A 1 -28.46 -14.68 5.10
CA MET A 1 -29.41 -15.61 4.39
C MET A 1 -28.67 -16.54 3.45
N ILE A 2 -27.90 -16.07 2.45
CA ILE A 2 -27.20 -16.97 1.50
C ILE A 2 -26.21 -17.90 2.21
N GLU A 3 -25.52 -17.46 3.23
CA GLU A 3 -24.57 -18.28 4.00
C GLU A 3 -25.25 -19.39 4.81
N GLU A 4 -26.44 -19.14 5.34
CA GLU A 4 -27.11 -20.06 6.26
C GLU A 4 -28.24 -20.86 5.60
N GLN A 5 -28.92 -20.27 4.62
CA GLN A 5 -30.09 -20.84 3.93
C GLN A 5 -30.05 -20.56 2.42
N PRO A 6 -29.08 -21.12 1.68
CA PRO A 6 -28.89 -20.81 0.27
C PRO A 6 -30.07 -21.22 -0.62
N ASP A 7 -30.83 -22.29 -0.30
CA ASP A 7 -32.04 -22.69 -1.02
C ASP A 7 -33.15 -21.65 -0.89
N SER A 8 -33.34 -21.10 0.32
CA SER A 8 -34.30 -20.04 0.54
C SER A 8 -33.89 -18.76 -0.21
N ALA A 9 -32.62 -18.40 -0.18
CA ALA A 9 -32.10 -17.26 -0.91
C ALA A 9 -32.31 -17.42 -2.43
N LEU A 10 -32.01 -18.57 -3.00
CA LEU A 10 -32.24 -18.87 -4.40
C LEU A 10 -33.73 -18.77 -4.76
N SER A 11 -34.63 -19.28 -3.91
CA SER A 11 -36.07 -19.17 -4.13
C SER A 11 -36.54 -17.72 -4.16
N HIS A 12 -36.00 -16.86 -3.27
CA HIS A 12 -36.33 -15.42 -3.28
C HIS A 12 -35.78 -14.74 -4.54
N LEU A 13 -34.54 -15.02 -4.92
CA LEU A 13 -33.95 -14.48 -6.16
C LEU A 13 -34.79 -14.83 -7.37
N ASN A 14 -35.19 -16.08 -7.55
CA ASN A 14 -36.02 -16.52 -8.67
C ASN A 14 -37.38 -15.79 -8.75
N ARG A 15 -37.94 -15.34 -7.61
CA ARG A 15 -39.22 -14.60 -7.59
C ARG A 15 -39.06 -13.17 -8.07
N ILE A 16 -37.92 -12.54 -7.81
CA ILE A 16 -37.68 -11.13 -8.15
C ILE A 16 -37.06 -10.93 -9.53
N ASP A 17 -36.63 -11.99 -10.20
CA ASP A 17 -35.94 -11.89 -11.49
C ASP A 17 -36.72 -11.10 -12.55
N SER A 18 -38.01 -11.36 -12.67
CA SER A 18 -38.90 -10.65 -13.60
C SER A 18 -39.23 -9.21 -13.20
N MET A 19 -38.86 -8.80 -11.98
CA MET A 19 -39.11 -7.48 -11.44
C MET A 19 -37.87 -6.56 -11.58
N ILE A 20 -36.73 -7.13 -11.94
CA ILE A 20 -35.46 -6.40 -12.06
C ILE A 20 -35.19 -6.09 -13.53
N ASP A 21 -34.81 -4.85 -13.80
CA ASP A 21 -34.43 -4.42 -15.15
C ASP A 21 -33.27 -5.29 -15.70
N GLU A 22 -33.26 -5.47 -17.01
CA GLU A 22 -32.23 -6.28 -17.67
C GLU A 22 -30.82 -5.68 -17.53
N LYS A 23 -30.73 -4.39 -17.19
CA LYS A 23 -29.45 -3.66 -17.06
C LYS A 23 -29.44 -2.80 -15.80
N GLY A 24 -28.25 -2.48 -15.34
CA GLY A 24 -28.01 -1.57 -14.22
C GLY A 24 -27.52 -2.26 -12.95
N ARG A 25 -27.48 -1.47 -11.87
CA ARG A 25 -26.91 -1.89 -10.59
C ARG A 25 -27.67 -3.09 -9.97
N GLU A 26 -28.99 -3.05 -10.04
CA GLU A 26 -29.82 -4.11 -9.47
C GLU A 26 -29.60 -5.44 -10.18
N ARG A 27 -29.49 -5.43 -11.49
CA ARG A 27 -29.15 -6.62 -12.30
C ARG A 27 -27.76 -7.14 -11.96
N ALA A 28 -26.76 -6.26 -11.82
CA ALA A 28 -25.41 -6.66 -11.44
C ALA A 28 -25.37 -7.33 -10.07
N LEU A 29 -26.07 -6.74 -9.08
CA LEU A 29 -26.19 -7.32 -7.74
C LEU A 29 -26.94 -8.65 -7.76
N TYR A 30 -28.05 -8.72 -8.50
CA TYR A 30 -28.83 -9.94 -8.64
C TYR A 30 -27.97 -11.09 -9.22
N ASN A 31 -27.24 -10.85 -10.28
CA ASN A 31 -26.38 -11.85 -10.92
C ASN A 31 -25.26 -12.32 -9.98
N LEU A 32 -24.68 -11.42 -9.20
CA LEU A 32 -23.69 -11.76 -8.17
C LEU A 32 -24.29 -12.67 -7.09
N LEU A 33 -25.43 -12.29 -6.51
CA LEU A 33 -26.10 -13.06 -5.46
C LEU A 33 -26.65 -14.40 -5.98
N LEU A 34 -27.12 -14.44 -7.23
CA LEU A 34 -27.53 -15.67 -7.88
C LEU A 34 -26.35 -16.63 -8.06
N THR A 35 -25.21 -16.11 -8.55
CA THR A 35 -23.98 -16.89 -8.68
C THR A 35 -23.51 -17.43 -7.32
N GLU A 36 -23.52 -16.61 -6.28
CA GLU A 36 -23.20 -17.03 -4.92
C GLU A 36 -24.13 -18.15 -4.43
N SER A 37 -25.45 -18.00 -4.62
CA SER A 37 -26.44 -18.97 -4.18
C SER A 37 -26.29 -20.31 -4.93
N LEU A 38 -26.07 -20.27 -6.24
CA LEU A 38 -25.84 -21.47 -7.07
C LEU A 38 -24.55 -22.18 -6.66
N TYR A 39 -23.45 -21.43 -6.42
CA TYR A 39 -22.19 -21.97 -5.95
C TYR A 39 -22.35 -22.69 -4.60
N LYS A 40 -23.02 -22.06 -3.65
CA LYS A 40 -23.28 -22.66 -2.32
C LYS A 40 -24.13 -23.95 -2.39
N LEU A 41 -24.96 -24.06 -3.39
CA LEU A 41 -25.83 -25.23 -3.63
C LEU A 41 -25.19 -26.28 -4.56
N TYR A 42 -23.95 -26.05 -5.01
CA TYR A 42 -23.29 -26.93 -5.99
C TYR A 42 -24.10 -27.15 -7.27
N LYS A 43 -24.84 -26.13 -7.69
CA LYS A 43 -25.60 -26.15 -8.94
C LYS A 43 -24.74 -25.65 -10.09
N PRO A 44 -24.98 -26.13 -11.33
CA PRO A 44 -24.27 -25.64 -12.49
C PRO A 44 -24.38 -24.11 -12.63
N ILE A 45 -23.28 -23.44 -12.86
CA ILE A 45 -23.21 -21.99 -12.99
C ILE A 45 -22.73 -21.64 -14.40
N ASN A 46 -23.47 -20.73 -15.07
CA ASN A 46 -23.00 -20.09 -16.27
C ASN A 46 -22.20 -18.84 -15.89
N ASP A 47 -20.99 -18.75 -16.39
CA ASP A 47 -20.07 -17.63 -16.09
C ASP A 47 -20.51 -16.28 -16.71
N THR A 48 -21.49 -16.27 -17.63
CA THR A 48 -22.06 -15.04 -18.21
C THR A 48 -22.72 -14.14 -17.17
N LEU A 49 -23.35 -14.73 -16.13
CA LEU A 49 -23.99 -13.97 -15.06
C LEU A 49 -22.97 -13.12 -14.31
N ILE A 50 -21.90 -13.76 -13.88
CA ILE A 50 -20.88 -13.07 -13.07
C ILE A 50 -20.05 -12.11 -13.93
N ASN A 51 -19.87 -12.35 -15.23
CA ASN A 51 -19.22 -11.42 -16.14
C ASN A 51 -19.96 -10.09 -16.20
N TYR A 52 -21.29 -10.10 -16.27
CA TYR A 52 -22.08 -8.86 -16.24
C TYR A 52 -21.84 -8.07 -14.95
N SER A 53 -21.77 -8.75 -13.81
CA SER A 53 -21.47 -8.09 -12.51
C SER A 53 -20.07 -7.46 -12.52
N ILE A 54 -19.08 -8.16 -13.04
CA ILE A 54 -17.71 -7.64 -13.18
C ILE A 54 -17.70 -6.39 -14.05
N ASP A 55 -18.25 -6.47 -15.27
CA ASP A 55 -18.27 -5.36 -16.24
C ASP A 55 -18.94 -4.10 -15.65
N PHE A 56 -20.03 -4.30 -14.89
CA PHE A 56 -20.73 -3.20 -14.23
C PHE A 56 -19.90 -2.56 -13.10
N TYR A 57 -19.33 -3.40 -12.21
CA TYR A 57 -18.60 -2.88 -11.04
C TYR A 57 -17.20 -2.38 -11.40
N GLU A 58 -16.56 -2.84 -12.49
CA GLU A 58 -15.31 -2.28 -13.00
C GLU A 58 -15.46 -0.82 -13.46
N GLN A 59 -16.63 -0.45 -13.99
CA GLN A 59 -16.93 0.93 -14.42
C GLN A 59 -17.34 1.83 -13.26
N GLY A 60 -17.74 1.25 -12.12
CA GLY A 60 -18.13 1.95 -10.90
C GLY A 60 -16.98 2.04 -9.89
N HIS A 61 -17.27 2.62 -8.71
CA HIS A 61 -16.32 2.69 -7.60
C HIS A 61 -16.69 1.73 -6.44
N ASP A 62 -17.47 0.67 -6.75
CA ASP A 62 -17.91 -0.30 -5.76
C ASP A 62 -16.92 -1.48 -5.69
N ASN A 63 -15.77 -1.22 -5.09
CA ASN A 63 -14.69 -2.21 -4.97
C ASN A 63 -15.12 -3.47 -4.21
N ARG A 64 -16.05 -3.36 -3.25
CA ARG A 64 -16.49 -4.50 -2.47
C ARG A 64 -17.25 -5.52 -3.31
N HIS A 65 -18.26 -5.08 -4.08
CA HIS A 65 -18.99 -5.97 -4.97
C HIS A 65 -18.12 -6.45 -6.14
N LEU A 66 -17.19 -5.63 -6.61
CA LEU A 66 -16.20 -6.05 -7.61
C LEU A 66 -15.30 -7.17 -7.08
N ALA A 67 -14.80 -7.05 -5.84
CA ALA A 67 -13.99 -8.08 -5.22
C ALA A 67 -14.76 -9.40 -5.06
N MET A 68 -16.02 -9.33 -4.64
CA MET A 68 -16.90 -10.51 -4.57
C MET A 68 -17.15 -11.12 -5.96
N SER A 69 -17.35 -10.28 -6.98
CA SER A 69 -17.57 -10.74 -8.37
C SER A 69 -16.32 -11.44 -8.91
N TYR A 70 -15.13 -10.92 -8.67
CA TYR A 70 -13.89 -11.59 -9.04
C TYR A 70 -13.69 -12.91 -8.28
N TYR A 71 -14.02 -12.94 -6.98
CA TYR A 71 -13.97 -14.18 -6.21
C TYR A 71 -14.85 -15.26 -6.80
N TYR A 72 -16.14 -14.96 -7.04
CA TYR A 72 -17.06 -15.95 -7.61
C TYR A 72 -16.74 -16.31 -9.06
N LYS A 73 -16.19 -15.38 -9.85
CA LYS A 73 -15.63 -15.72 -11.17
C LYS A 73 -14.49 -16.72 -11.04
N GLY A 74 -13.55 -16.46 -10.11
CA GLY A 74 -12.41 -17.36 -9.88
C GLY A 74 -12.85 -18.78 -9.53
N VAL A 75 -13.76 -18.95 -8.56
CA VAL A 75 -14.21 -20.28 -8.15
C VAL A 75 -15.02 -21.00 -9.24
N VAL A 76 -15.85 -20.26 -9.99
CA VAL A 76 -16.65 -20.84 -11.10
C VAL A 76 -15.77 -21.36 -12.23
N ILE A 77 -14.74 -20.61 -12.62
CA ILE A 77 -13.87 -21.03 -13.72
C ILE A 77 -12.84 -22.09 -13.28
N ASP A 78 -12.53 -22.18 -11.99
CA ASP A 78 -11.75 -23.31 -11.44
C ASP A 78 -12.51 -24.61 -11.57
N ASP A 79 -13.80 -24.63 -11.25
CA ASP A 79 -14.69 -25.77 -11.44
C ASP A 79 -14.80 -26.18 -12.94
N MET A 80 -14.53 -25.26 -13.87
CA MET A 80 -14.43 -25.54 -15.31
C MET A 80 -13.05 -26.04 -15.75
N GLY A 81 -12.11 -26.23 -14.83
CA GLY A 81 -10.73 -26.67 -15.10
C GLY A 81 -9.79 -25.58 -15.63
N LYS A 82 -10.20 -24.30 -15.61
CA LYS A 82 -9.38 -23.17 -16.05
C LYS A 82 -8.62 -22.55 -14.86
N THR A 83 -7.82 -23.35 -14.20
CA THR A 83 -7.19 -23.02 -12.90
C THR A 83 -6.27 -21.80 -12.97
N GLU A 84 -5.58 -21.55 -14.09
CA GLU A 84 -4.71 -20.38 -14.26
C GLU A 84 -5.49 -19.07 -14.24
N ASP A 85 -6.59 -19.02 -15.00
CA ASP A 85 -7.48 -17.88 -15.04
C ASP A 85 -8.18 -17.70 -13.68
N ALA A 86 -8.56 -18.80 -13.03
CA ALA A 86 -9.14 -18.80 -11.70
C ALA A 86 -8.24 -18.10 -10.70
N VAL A 87 -6.96 -18.47 -10.67
CA VAL A 87 -5.94 -17.84 -9.81
C VAL A 87 -5.82 -16.35 -10.09
N LEU A 88 -5.83 -15.93 -11.35
CA LEU A 88 -5.78 -14.52 -11.71
C LEU A 88 -6.96 -13.73 -11.12
N TYR A 89 -8.18 -14.25 -11.24
CA TYR A 89 -9.37 -13.61 -10.67
C TYR A 89 -9.36 -13.62 -9.13
N LEU A 90 -8.93 -14.72 -8.50
CA LEU A 90 -8.75 -14.78 -7.05
C LEU A 90 -7.71 -13.77 -6.55
N LYS A 91 -6.63 -13.56 -7.29
CA LYS A 91 -5.62 -12.54 -6.97
C LYS A 91 -6.15 -11.11 -7.13
N LYS A 92 -6.99 -10.84 -8.15
CA LYS A 92 -7.70 -9.57 -8.28
C LYS A 92 -8.63 -9.33 -7.09
N ALA A 93 -9.39 -10.36 -6.70
CA ALA A 93 -10.26 -10.31 -5.52
C ALA A 93 -9.47 -10.06 -4.24
N GLU A 94 -8.34 -10.76 -4.04
CA GLU A 94 -7.44 -10.59 -2.89
C GLU A 94 -6.96 -9.15 -2.74
N ASN A 95 -6.50 -8.54 -3.84
CA ASN A 95 -6.02 -7.17 -3.82
C ASN A 95 -7.10 -6.16 -3.39
N LEU A 96 -8.33 -6.30 -3.92
CA LEU A 96 -9.45 -5.45 -3.53
C LEU A 96 -9.91 -5.74 -2.10
N ALA A 97 -10.04 -7.01 -1.70
CA ALA A 97 -10.42 -7.39 -0.34
C ALA A 97 -9.43 -6.87 0.72
N LYS A 98 -8.13 -6.81 0.39
CA LYS A 98 -7.10 -6.19 1.23
C LYS A 98 -7.30 -4.68 1.35
N LYS A 99 -7.62 -3.98 0.25
CA LYS A 99 -7.87 -2.52 0.24
C LYS A 99 -9.12 -2.16 1.05
N GLU A 100 -10.18 -2.96 0.92
CA GLU A 100 -11.45 -2.76 1.63
C GLU A 100 -11.44 -3.31 3.07
N ASN A 101 -10.35 -3.96 3.50
CA ASN A 101 -10.24 -4.65 4.79
C ASN A 101 -11.35 -5.69 5.02
N ASP A 102 -11.83 -6.36 3.98
CA ASP A 102 -12.86 -7.39 4.07
C ASP A 102 -12.25 -8.72 4.52
N GLU A 103 -12.21 -8.94 5.84
CA GLU A 103 -11.64 -10.17 6.44
C GLU A 103 -12.36 -11.44 6.01
N LEU A 104 -13.70 -11.38 5.84
CA LEU A 104 -14.48 -12.55 5.44
C LEU A 104 -14.15 -12.97 4.01
N LEU A 105 -14.10 -12.01 3.11
CA LEU A 105 -13.74 -12.30 1.71
C LEU A 105 -12.28 -12.75 1.58
N LYS A 106 -11.35 -12.12 2.31
CA LYS A 106 -9.95 -12.59 2.37
C LYS A 106 -9.85 -14.03 2.83
N ASN A 107 -10.60 -14.39 3.86
CA ASN A 107 -10.64 -15.75 4.38
C ASN A 107 -11.06 -16.75 3.32
N LYS A 108 -12.18 -16.50 2.62
CA LYS A 108 -12.66 -17.34 1.50
C LYS A 108 -11.63 -17.47 0.36
N ILE A 109 -10.96 -16.36 0.01
CA ILE A 109 -9.94 -16.33 -1.05
C ILE A 109 -8.73 -17.16 -0.66
N TYR A 110 -8.23 -17.01 0.58
CA TYR A 110 -7.05 -17.74 1.03
C TYR A 110 -7.30 -19.25 1.11
N GLU A 111 -8.51 -19.65 1.50
CA GLU A 111 -8.92 -21.04 1.48
C GLU A 111 -8.86 -21.61 0.05
N ASN A 112 -9.43 -20.92 -0.94
CA ASN A 112 -9.42 -21.40 -2.33
C ASN A 112 -8.01 -21.40 -2.93
N LEU A 113 -7.20 -20.35 -2.69
CA LEU A 113 -5.82 -20.32 -3.16
C LEU A 113 -4.96 -21.39 -2.48
N HIS A 114 -5.20 -21.70 -1.20
CA HIS A 114 -4.58 -22.84 -0.54
C HIS A 114 -4.92 -24.15 -1.27
N TYR A 115 -6.21 -24.40 -1.51
CA TYR A 115 -6.68 -25.62 -2.15
C TYR A 115 -6.11 -25.78 -3.56
N ILE A 116 -6.16 -24.76 -4.40
CA ILE A 116 -5.62 -24.77 -5.76
C ILE A 116 -4.11 -25.07 -5.74
N ASN A 117 -3.34 -24.40 -4.86
CA ASN A 117 -1.91 -24.64 -4.78
C ASN A 117 -1.57 -26.04 -4.22
N LEU A 118 -2.38 -26.56 -3.30
CA LEU A 118 -2.24 -27.91 -2.78
C LEU A 118 -2.45 -28.97 -3.89
N GLN A 119 -3.53 -28.82 -4.66
CA GLN A 119 -3.85 -29.68 -5.79
C GLN A 119 -2.77 -29.63 -6.89
N SER A 120 -2.20 -28.45 -7.09
CA SER A 120 -1.14 -28.21 -8.08
C SER A 120 0.25 -28.60 -7.56
N HIS A 121 0.35 -29.30 -6.44
CA HIS A 121 1.62 -29.69 -5.80
C HIS A 121 2.55 -28.53 -5.43
N ASN A 122 2.04 -27.30 -5.42
CA ASN A 122 2.76 -26.12 -5.01
C ASN A 122 2.69 -25.95 -3.48
N TYR A 123 3.25 -26.90 -2.75
CA TYR A 123 3.09 -27.00 -1.29
C TYR A 123 3.63 -25.79 -0.53
N LYS A 124 4.61 -25.08 -1.09
CA LYS A 124 5.15 -23.86 -0.48
C LYS A 124 4.08 -22.75 -0.44
N LEU A 125 3.49 -22.44 -1.59
CA LEU A 125 2.41 -21.43 -1.66
C LEU A 125 1.14 -21.91 -0.93
N ALA A 126 0.81 -23.20 -1.04
CA ALA A 126 -0.29 -23.78 -0.26
C ALA A 126 -0.11 -23.52 1.25
N MET A 127 1.11 -23.72 1.79
CA MET A 127 1.40 -23.45 3.20
C MET A 127 1.28 -21.95 3.54
N GLU A 128 1.71 -21.06 2.66
CA GLU A 128 1.57 -19.62 2.85
C GLU A 128 0.10 -19.21 2.93
N TYR A 129 -0.72 -19.67 1.98
CA TYR A 129 -2.16 -19.39 1.98
C TYR A 129 -2.90 -20.03 3.17
N ALA A 130 -2.52 -21.25 3.58
CA ALA A 130 -3.08 -21.86 4.79
C ALA A 130 -2.80 -21.03 6.05
N ARG A 131 -1.62 -20.41 6.14
CA ARG A 131 -1.28 -19.48 7.24
C ARG A 131 -2.05 -18.17 7.16
N PHE A 132 -2.25 -17.60 5.95
CA PHE A 132 -3.10 -16.42 5.78
C PHE A 132 -4.55 -16.74 6.14
N PHE A 133 -5.05 -17.91 5.73
CA PHE A 133 -6.36 -18.41 6.12
C PHE A 133 -6.51 -18.53 7.65
N LEU A 134 -5.52 -19.07 8.34
CA LEU A 134 -5.51 -19.15 9.80
C LEU A 134 -5.51 -17.76 10.44
N SER A 135 -4.68 -16.84 9.94
CA SER A 135 -4.61 -15.46 10.45
C SER A 135 -5.94 -14.73 10.31
N SER A 136 -6.58 -14.80 9.15
CA SER A 136 -7.89 -14.17 8.92
C SER A 136 -9.00 -14.84 9.73
N SER A 137 -8.93 -16.16 9.95
CA SER A 137 -9.86 -16.89 10.82
C SER A 137 -9.79 -16.42 12.28
N PHE A 138 -8.59 -16.13 12.79
CA PHE A 138 -8.41 -15.51 14.10
C PHE A 138 -8.98 -14.09 14.16
N ALA A 139 -8.78 -13.29 13.11
CA ALA A 139 -9.35 -11.93 13.03
C ALA A 139 -10.89 -11.96 13.06
N LEU A 140 -11.51 -12.95 12.40
CA LEU A 140 -12.96 -13.19 12.40
C LEU A 140 -13.47 -13.77 13.74
N LYS A 141 -12.56 -14.28 14.59
CA LYS A 141 -12.90 -14.99 15.84
C LYS A 141 -13.83 -16.20 15.63
N ASP A 142 -13.74 -16.82 14.47
CA ASP A 142 -14.57 -17.97 14.10
C ASP A 142 -13.83 -19.27 14.39
N THR A 143 -14.27 -19.97 15.42
CA THR A 143 -13.64 -21.22 15.86
C THR A 143 -13.73 -22.32 14.80
N ALA A 144 -14.78 -22.34 13.97
CA ALA A 144 -14.91 -23.34 12.91
C ALA A 144 -13.89 -23.10 11.78
N LEU A 145 -13.69 -21.84 11.39
CA LEU A 145 -12.67 -21.46 10.42
C LEU A 145 -11.25 -21.70 10.96
N ILE A 146 -11.00 -21.40 12.25
CA ILE A 146 -9.71 -21.71 12.89
C ILE A 146 -9.43 -23.21 12.89
N CYS A 147 -10.43 -24.02 13.23
CA CYS A 147 -10.34 -25.47 13.20
C CYS A 147 -9.96 -25.97 11.79
N LYS A 148 -10.67 -25.49 10.77
CA LYS A 148 -10.41 -25.81 9.37
C LYS A 148 -9.02 -25.40 8.92
N ALA A 149 -8.58 -24.18 9.25
CA ALA A 149 -7.26 -23.68 8.90
C ALA A 149 -6.13 -24.52 9.52
N TYR A 150 -6.31 -24.98 10.76
CA TYR A 150 -5.37 -25.93 11.35
C TYR A 150 -5.32 -27.28 10.61
N ASP A 151 -6.47 -27.76 10.15
CA ASP A 151 -6.55 -28.99 9.38
C ASP A 151 -5.88 -28.85 8.00
N ASP A 152 -6.10 -27.73 7.32
CA ASP A 152 -5.47 -27.39 6.03
C ASP A 152 -3.94 -27.33 6.14
N ILE A 153 -3.41 -26.72 7.21
CA ILE A 153 -1.98 -26.74 7.52
C ILE A 153 -1.49 -28.18 7.76
N ALA A 154 -2.24 -28.98 8.50
CA ALA A 154 -1.90 -30.39 8.77
C ALA A 154 -1.89 -31.22 7.47
N ILE A 155 -2.84 -31.00 6.58
CA ILE A 155 -2.89 -31.64 5.26
C ILE A 155 -1.65 -31.28 4.45
N THR A 156 -1.30 -29.99 4.40
CA THR A 156 -0.11 -29.53 3.67
C THR A 156 1.18 -30.15 4.22
N PHE A 157 1.33 -30.24 5.56
CA PHE A 157 2.47 -30.93 6.17
C PHE A 157 2.47 -32.43 5.83
N SER A 158 1.30 -33.05 5.70
CA SER A 158 1.22 -34.46 5.30
C SER A 158 1.74 -34.67 3.87
N TYR A 159 1.44 -33.76 2.94
CA TYR A 159 1.99 -33.78 1.58
C TYR A 159 3.51 -33.50 1.55
N LEU A 160 3.99 -32.67 2.46
CA LEU A 160 5.43 -32.43 2.66
C LEU A 160 6.14 -33.56 3.40
N GLN A 161 5.46 -34.67 3.72
CA GLN A 161 5.97 -35.82 4.48
C GLN A 161 6.45 -35.46 5.89
N MET A 162 5.99 -34.38 6.47
CA MET A 162 6.33 -33.91 7.82
C MET A 162 5.28 -34.41 8.84
N ALA A 163 5.31 -35.70 9.14
CA ALA A 163 4.28 -36.39 9.93
C ALA A 163 4.07 -35.79 11.33
N ASP A 164 5.12 -35.41 12.04
CA ASP A 164 5.03 -34.85 13.39
C ASP A 164 4.36 -33.48 13.38
N SER A 165 4.71 -32.65 12.43
CA SER A 165 4.08 -31.33 12.24
C SER A 165 2.60 -31.47 11.86
N ALA A 166 2.29 -32.38 10.94
CA ALA A 166 0.90 -32.68 10.56
C ALA A 166 0.09 -33.14 11.78
N PHE A 167 0.64 -34.05 12.58
CA PHE A 167 -0.02 -34.51 13.80
C PHE A 167 -0.26 -33.40 14.82
N CYS A 168 0.75 -32.55 15.04
CA CYS A 168 0.64 -31.42 15.96
C CYS A 168 -0.54 -30.47 15.56
N TYR A 169 -0.61 -30.06 14.29
CA TYR A 169 -1.68 -29.18 13.82
C TYR A 169 -3.04 -29.85 13.80
N ARG A 170 -3.10 -31.14 13.48
CA ARG A 170 -4.34 -31.92 13.55
C ARG A 170 -4.85 -32.07 14.98
N LYS A 171 -3.95 -32.17 15.97
CA LYS A 171 -4.30 -32.14 17.38
C LYS A 171 -4.91 -30.79 17.80
N LYS A 172 -4.34 -29.67 17.30
CA LYS A 172 -4.92 -28.33 17.54
C LYS A 172 -6.31 -28.19 16.93
N SER A 173 -6.51 -28.65 15.70
CA SER A 173 -7.82 -28.66 15.05
C SER A 173 -8.84 -29.44 15.89
N ARG A 174 -8.51 -30.66 16.31
CA ARG A 174 -9.40 -31.51 17.12
C ARG A 174 -9.79 -30.90 18.45
N ALA A 175 -8.85 -30.21 19.12
CA ALA A 175 -9.14 -29.58 20.41
C ALA A 175 -10.21 -28.49 20.33
N LEU A 176 -10.49 -27.99 19.14
CA LEU A 176 -11.49 -26.95 18.86
C LEU A 176 -12.84 -27.54 18.40
N ILE A 177 -12.91 -28.83 18.04
CA ILE A 177 -14.16 -29.43 17.58
C ILE A 177 -15.15 -29.51 18.75
N THR A 178 -16.25 -28.77 18.64
CA THR A 178 -17.37 -28.79 19.56
C THR A 178 -18.60 -29.42 18.91
N ASP A 179 -19.62 -29.80 19.70
CA ASP A 179 -20.86 -30.37 19.17
C ASP A 179 -21.56 -29.44 18.14
N LYS A 180 -21.39 -28.13 18.28
CA LYS A 180 -21.92 -27.14 17.31
C LYS A 180 -21.18 -27.11 15.99
N MET A 181 -19.86 -27.45 15.97
CA MET A 181 -19.04 -27.54 14.78
C MET A 181 -19.14 -28.90 14.09
N GLY A 182 -19.81 -29.84 14.74
CA GLY A 182 -19.89 -31.24 14.36
C GLY A 182 -20.53 -31.56 12.99
N ASN A 183 -20.94 -30.52 12.25
CA ASN A 183 -21.65 -30.70 10.98
C ASN A 183 -20.81 -30.28 9.77
N ASN A 184 -19.51 -29.87 9.91
CA ASN A 184 -18.68 -29.68 8.75
C ASN A 184 -18.23 -31.05 8.20
N PRO A 185 -18.76 -31.47 7.04
CA PRO A 185 -18.57 -32.82 6.54
C PRO A 185 -17.11 -33.15 6.17
N TYR A 186 -16.32 -32.14 5.81
CA TYR A 186 -14.89 -32.30 5.51
C TYR A 186 -14.06 -32.51 6.78
N LEU A 187 -14.31 -31.72 7.82
CA LEU A 187 -13.63 -31.90 9.12
C LEU A 187 -13.95 -33.27 9.72
N LEU A 188 -15.21 -33.69 9.61
CA LEU A 188 -15.63 -35.02 10.09
C LEU A 188 -14.96 -36.15 9.29
N ALA A 189 -14.79 -36.02 7.97
CA ALA A 189 -14.10 -36.99 7.15
C ALA A 189 -12.61 -37.10 7.52
N ASN A 190 -11.95 -35.98 7.73
CA ASN A 190 -10.55 -35.92 8.16
C ASN A 190 -10.36 -36.51 9.57
N TYR A 191 -11.28 -36.21 10.47
CA TYR A 191 -11.30 -36.80 11.82
C TYR A 191 -11.51 -38.32 11.78
N ALA A 192 -12.46 -38.79 10.97
CA ALA A 192 -12.70 -40.21 10.77
C ALA A 192 -11.47 -40.95 10.19
N ASN A 193 -10.74 -40.29 9.26
CA ASN A 193 -9.47 -40.85 8.77
C ASN A 193 -8.43 -41.06 9.87
N ASP A 194 -8.37 -40.15 10.82
CA ASP A 194 -7.46 -40.29 11.95
C ASP A 194 -7.89 -41.40 12.92
N LEU A 195 -9.19 -41.51 13.18
CA LEU A 195 -9.74 -42.62 13.98
C LEU A 195 -9.47 -43.97 13.30
N PHE A 196 -9.62 -44.00 11.97
CA PHE A 196 -9.26 -45.18 11.17
C PHE A 196 -7.80 -45.55 11.36
N LYS A 197 -6.88 -44.59 11.23
CA LYS A 197 -5.44 -44.82 11.45
C LYS A 197 -5.09 -45.30 12.88
N GLN A 198 -5.94 -44.95 13.87
CA GLN A 198 -5.82 -45.41 15.25
C GLN A 198 -6.49 -46.78 15.50
N GLY A 199 -7.06 -47.39 14.47
CA GLY A 199 -7.79 -48.64 14.59
C GLY A 199 -9.21 -48.50 15.19
N LYS A 200 -9.71 -47.28 15.43
CA LYS A 200 -11.05 -47.00 15.97
C LYS A 200 -12.07 -47.01 14.86
N LEU A 201 -12.25 -48.17 14.24
CA LEU A 201 -13.09 -48.32 13.02
C LEU A 201 -14.56 -48.00 13.27
N ALA A 202 -15.12 -48.42 14.39
CA ALA A 202 -16.55 -48.21 14.74
C ALA A 202 -16.85 -46.73 14.89
N ASP A 203 -15.99 -45.96 15.58
CA ASP A 203 -16.18 -44.54 15.81
C ASP A 203 -16.06 -43.76 14.48
N ALA A 204 -15.05 -44.10 13.65
CA ALA A 204 -14.85 -43.52 12.34
C ALA A 204 -16.09 -43.73 11.44
N LYS A 205 -16.63 -44.97 11.41
CA LYS A 205 -17.81 -45.36 10.64
C LYS A 205 -19.05 -44.61 11.09
N ALA A 206 -19.26 -44.45 12.38
CA ALA A 206 -20.42 -43.74 12.96
C ALA A 206 -20.41 -42.25 12.56
N ILE A 207 -19.26 -41.59 12.66
CA ILE A 207 -19.07 -40.18 12.29
C ILE A 207 -19.33 -39.98 10.78
N LEU A 208 -18.75 -40.83 9.93
CA LEU A 208 -18.92 -40.71 8.48
C LEU A 208 -20.35 -40.94 8.01
N LYS A 209 -21.05 -41.95 8.60
CA LYS A 209 -22.46 -42.21 8.30
C LYS A 209 -23.35 -41.03 8.72
N LYS A 210 -23.10 -40.41 9.88
CA LYS A 210 -23.80 -39.19 10.31
C LYS A 210 -23.56 -38.06 9.33
N ALA A 211 -22.30 -37.80 8.97
CA ALA A 211 -21.91 -36.72 8.06
C ALA A 211 -22.53 -36.93 6.65
N ALA A 212 -22.48 -38.14 6.12
CA ALA A 212 -23.03 -38.48 4.80
C ALA A 212 -24.55 -38.40 4.75
N LYS A 213 -25.26 -38.57 5.88
CA LYS A 213 -26.71 -38.40 5.96
C LYS A 213 -27.11 -36.92 5.85
N GLU A 214 -26.32 -36.04 6.45
CA GLU A 214 -26.57 -34.60 6.40
C GLU A 214 -26.14 -34.00 5.06
N ARG A 215 -24.93 -34.33 4.62
CA ARG A 215 -24.34 -33.87 3.35
C ARG A 215 -23.39 -34.93 2.80
N PRO A 216 -23.82 -35.70 1.79
CA PRO A 216 -22.99 -36.73 1.20
C PRO A 216 -21.88 -36.13 0.33
N LEU A 217 -20.64 -36.62 0.52
CA LEU A 217 -19.44 -36.24 -0.21
C LEU A 217 -18.65 -37.48 -0.65
N ALA A 218 -17.98 -37.39 -1.79
CA ALA A 218 -17.18 -38.51 -2.33
C ALA A 218 -16.10 -39.02 -1.36
N ASN A 219 -15.39 -38.11 -0.66
CA ASN A 219 -14.36 -38.48 0.32
C ASN A 219 -14.87 -39.33 1.47
N GLN A 220 -16.12 -39.10 1.92
CA GLN A 220 -16.74 -39.87 2.98
C GLN A 220 -16.97 -41.34 2.54
N TYR A 221 -17.44 -41.52 1.32
CA TYR A 221 -17.66 -42.86 0.75
C TYR A 221 -16.35 -43.60 0.47
N VAL A 222 -15.30 -42.90 0.05
CA VAL A 222 -13.95 -43.48 -0.05
C VAL A 222 -13.51 -44.02 1.32
N MET A 223 -13.72 -43.27 2.39
CA MET A 223 -13.34 -43.68 3.74
C MET A 223 -14.25 -44.78 4.30
N LEU A 224 -15.57 -44.71 4.07
CA LEU A 224 -16.49 -45.80 4.45
C LEU A 224 -16.11 -47.10 3.77
N GLY A 225 -15.71 -47.04 2.51
CA GLY A 225 -15.19 -48.20 1.78
C GLY A 225 -13.93 -48.78 2.38
N LYS A 226 -12.96 -47.94 2.76
CA LYS A 226 -11.73 -48.38 3.44
C LYS A 226 -12.02 -49.05 4.81
N ILE A 227 -12.97 -48.49 5.55
CA ILE A 227 -13.40 -49.04 6.84
C ILE A 227 -14.06 -50.40 6.64
N ALA A 228 -15.03 -50.51 5.71
CA ALA A 228 -15.71 -51.76 5.39
C ALA A 228 -14.74 -52.85 4.93
N HIS A 229 -13.74 -52.49 4.10
CA HIS A 229 -12.71 -53.41 3.65
C HIS A 229 -11.86 -53.90 4.82
N ALA A 230 -11.46 -53.02 5.73
CA ALA A 230 -10.72 -53.37 6.95
C ALA A 230 -11.54 -54.26 7.92
N GLU A 231 -12.87 -54.14 7.91
CA GLU A 231 -13.82 -54.99 8.65
C GLU A 231 -14.07 -56.33 7.94
N GLY A 232 -13.52 -56.55 6.71
CA GLY A 232 -13.74 -57.74 5.91
C GLY A 232 -15.04 -57.72 5.11
N ASP A 233 -15.83 -56.68 5.18
CA ASP A 233 -17.07 -56.53 4.40
C ASP A 233 -16.77 -55.99 2.97
N THR A 234 -16.34 -56.91 2.11
CA THR A 234 -15.97 -56.62 0.72
C THR A 234 -17.12 -56.13 -0.12
N LEU A 235 -18.37 -56.54 0.19
CA LEU A 235 -19.55 -56.07 -0.54
C LEU A 235 -19.85 -54.62 -0.23
N ALA A 236 -19.90 -54.28 1.05
CA ALA A 236 -20.12 -52.90 1.46
C ALA A 236 -18.96 -51.99 0.98
N ALA A 237 -17.71 -52.43 1.04
CA ALA A 237 -16.57 -51.70 0.53
C ALA A 237 -16.73 -51.34 -0.95
N ARG A 238 -17.08 -52.33 -1.78
CA ARG A 238 -17.35 -52.10 -3.19
C ARG A 238 -18.46 -51.07 -3.40
N THR A 239 -19.59 -51.24 -2.74
CA THR A 239 -20.74 -50.35 -2.88
C THR A 239 -20.36 -48.87 -2.51
N TYR A 240 -19.61 -48.67 -1.44
CA TYR A 240 -19.17 -47.33 -1.06
C TYR A 240 -18.21 -46.74 -2.08
N TRP A 241 -17.24 -47.49 -2.61
CA TRP A 241 -16.31 -46.96 -3.61
C TRP A 241 -17.00 -46.69 -4.96
N GLU A 242 -17.93 -47.52 -5.40
CA GLU A 242 -18.76 -47.27 -6.57
C GLU A 242 -19.63 -46.02 -6.40
N GLN A 243 -20.13 -45.78 -5.19
CA GLN A 243 -20.84 -44.55 -4.84
C GLN A 243 -19.92 -43.34 -4.86
N ALA A 244 -18.68 -43.44 -4.36
CA ALA A 244 -17.72 -42.36 -4.46
C ALA A 244 -17.40 -41.96 -5.92
N ILE A 245 -17.30 -42.94 -6.81
CA ILE A 245 -17.08 -42.70 -8.25
C ILE A 245 -18.23 -41.93 -8.88
N SER A 246 -19.47 -42.19 -8.46
CA SER A 246 -20.67 -41.54 -9.02
C SER A 246 -20.73 -40.03 -8.80
N TYR A 247 -19.98 -39.52 -7.85
CA TYR A 247 -19.84 -38.03 -7.62
C TYR A 247 -18.97 -37.33 -8.66
N ASN A 248 -18.19 -38.09 -9.46
CA ASN A 248 -17.26 -37.56 -10.46
C ASN A 248 -16.27 -36.50 -9.89
N ASP A 249 -15.98 -36.61 -8.61
CA ASP A 249 -14.97 -35.80 -7.91
C ASP A 249 -13.60 -36.43 -8.14
N HIS A 250 -12.81 -35.89 -9.04
CA HIS A 250 -11.62 -36.53 -9.61
C HIS A 250 -10.65 -37.10 -8.59
N PRO A 251 -10.20 -36.39 -7.55
CA PRO A 251 -9.24 -36.95 -6.60
C PRO A 251 -9.79 -38.18 -5.85
N PHE A 252 -11.08 -38.13 -5.50
CA PHE A 252 -11.73 -39.21 -4.74
C PHE A 252 -12.18 -40.35 -5.64
N SER A 253 -12.63 -40.06 -6.87
CA SER A 253 -12.93 -41.09 -7.88
C SER A 253 -11.69 -41.89 -8.26
N ILE A 254 -10.55 -41.23 -8.47
CA ILE A 254 -9.26 -41.89 -8.73
C ILE A 254 -8.88 -42.80 -7.57
N ASN A 255 -9.03 -42.33 -6.31
CA ASN A 255 -8.75 -43.14 -5.14
C ASN A 255 -9.69 -44.34 -5.05
N ALA A 256 -10.99 -44.17 -5.32
CA ALA A 256 -11.97 -45.24 -5.30
C ALA A 256 -11.68 -46.32 -6.36
N TYR A 257 -11.34 -45.92 -7.58
CA TYR A 257 -10.89 -46.88 -8.65
C TYR A 257 -9.64 -47.65 -8.18
N ARG A 258 -8.69 -46.99 -7.56
CA ARG A 258 -7.45 -47.63 -7.07
C ARG A 258 -7.74 -48.65 -5.96
N GLN A 259 -8.64 -48.29 -5.02
CA GLN A 259 -9.04 -49.23 -3.94
C GLN A 259 -9.80 -50.44 -4.49
N LEU A 260 -10.71 -50.25 -5.46
CA LEU A 260 -11.41 -51.35 -6.16
C LEU A 260 -10.43 -52.20 -6.91
N GLY A 261 -9.40 -51.64 -7.53
CA GLY A 261 -8.35 -52.35 -8.21
C GLY A 261 -7.52 -53.24 -7.26
N TYR A 262 -7.13 -52.73 -6.12
CA TYR A 262 -6.41 -53.51 -5.10
C TYR A 262 -7.27 -54.64 -4.54
N MET A 263 -8.53 -54.35 -4.20
CA MET A 263 -9.48 -55.37 -3.77
C MET A 263 -9.67 -56.47 -4.80
N ALA A 264 -9.79 -56.15 -6.07
CA ALA A 264 -9.91 -57.12 -7.15
C ALA A 264 -8.61 -57.96 -7.30
N TYR A 265 -7.44 -57.35 -7.08
CA TYR A 265 -6.17 -58.08 -7.08
C TYR A 265 -6.09 -59.06 -5.92
N GLU A 266 -6.48 -58.66 -4.71
CA GLU A 266 -6.54 -59.56 -3.54
C GLU A 266 -7.45 -60.74 -3.74
N GLN A 267 -8.57 -60.53 -4.46
CA GLN A 267 -9.52 -61.56 -4.87
C GLN A 267 -9.09 -62.39 -6.09
N GLN A 268 -7.86 -62.20 -6.57
CA GLN A 268 -7.28 -62.88 -7.73
C GLN A 268 -8.03 -62.60 -9.04
N HIS A 269 -8.85 -61.53 -9.11
CA HIS A 269 -9.53 -61.10 -10.31
C HIS A 269 -8.60 -60.15 -11.11
N TYR A 270 -7.46 -60.65 -11.57
CA TYR A 270 -6.36 -59.86 -12.13
C TYR A 270 -6.78 -59.00 -13.33
N ARG A 271 -7.60 -59.55 -14.26
CA ARG A 271 -8.08 -58.80 -15.43
C ARG A 271 -8.87 -57.53 -15.02
N ARG A 272 -9.73 -57.65 -14.00
CA ARG A 272 -10.52 -56.57 -13.46
C ARG A 272 -9.64 -55.59 -12.69
N ALA A 273 -8.65 -56.07 -11.92
CA ALA A 273 -7.70 -55.26 -11.21
C ALA A 273 -6.92 -54.34 -12.16
N VAL A 274 -6.35 -54.92 -13.24
CA VAL A 274 -5.60 -54.18 -14.27
C VAL A 274 -6.47 -53.09 -14.88
N TRP A 275 -7.72 -53.41 -15.25
CA TRP A 275 -8.62 -52.42 -15.83
C TRP A 275 -8.94 -51.27 -14.88
N LEU A 276 -9.24 -51.56 -13.59
CA LEU A 276 -9.53 -50.53 -12.57
C LEU A 276 -8.34 -49.65 -12.27
N LEU A 277 -7.15 -50.22 -12.17
CA LEU A 277 -5.92 -49.49 -11.95
C LEU A 277 -5.55 -48.59 -13.16
N ALA A 278 -5.71 -49.13 -14.39
CA ALA A 278 -5.50 -48.36 -15.60
C ALA A 278 -6.49 -47.17 -15.73
N MET A 279 -7.76 -47.36 -15.32
CA MET A 279 -8.73 -46.25 -15.20
C MET A 279 -8.31 -45.21 -14.19
N ALA A 280 -7.82 -45.62 -13.02
CA ALA A 280 -7.31 -44.70 -12.01
C ALA A 280 -6.11 -43.89 -12.53
N ASP A 281 -5.18 -44.54 -13.23
CA ASP A 281 -4.00 -43.89 -13.79
C ASP A 281 -4.34 -42.96 -14.95
N SER A 282 -5.22 -43.35 -15.87
CA SER A 282 -5.68 -42.49 -16.96
C SER A 282 -6.40 -41.24 -16.45
N LEU A 283 -7.28 -41.39 -15.44
CA LEU A 283 -7.94 -40.25 -14.80
C LEU A 283 -6.93 -39.34 -14.06
N ASN A 284 -5.92 -39.97 -13.45
CA ASN A 284 -4.88 -39.21 -12.74
C ASN A 284 -4.00 -38.41 -13.73
N GLU A 285 -3.63 -39.00 -14.87
CA GLU A 285 -2.91 -38.30 -15.94
C GLU A 285 -3.72 -37.13 -16.48
N ALA A 286 -4.99 -37.35 -16.87
CA ALA A 286 -5.88 -36.29 -17.34
C ALA A 286 -6.05 -35.15 -16.29
N TYR A 287 -6.16 -35.50 -15.01
CA TYR A 287 -6.24 -34.55 -13.93
C TYR A 287 -4.95 -33.74 -13.78
N HIS A 288 -3.77 -34.38 -13.88
CA HIS A 288 -2.48 -33.71 -13.81
C HIS A 288 -2.14 -32.87 -15.03
N GLU A 289 -2.59 -33.26 -16.24
CA GLU A 289 -2.43 -32.45 -17.46
C GLU A 289 -3.14 -31.10 -17.35
N GLN A 290 -4.24 -31.03 -16.60
CA GLN A 290 -4.96 -29.77 -16.34
C GLN A 290 -4.22 -28.87 -15.35
N ILE A 291 -3.25 -29.38 -14.59
CA ILE A 291 -2.59 -28.68 -13.51
C ILE A 291 -1.14 -28.34 -13.89
N HIS A 292 -0.95 -27.14 -14.47
CA HIS A 292 0.38 -26.64 -14.80
C HIS A 292 1.03 -25.89 -13.61
N THR A 293 1.60 -26.63 -12.65
CA THR A 293 2.18 -26.05 -11.42
C THR A 293 3.16 -24.91 -11.67
N ALA A 294 4.04 -25.03 -12.64
CA ALA A 294 5.01 -24.01 -13.00
C ALA A 294 4.32 -22.73 -13.50
N LYS A 295 3.30 -22.89 -14.34
CA LYS A 295 2.56 -21.78 -14.94
C LYS A 295 1.67 -21.08 -13.91
N LEU A 296 1.06 -21.81 -12.99
CA LEU A 296 0.33 -21.24 -11.86
C LEU A 296 1.22 -20.37 -10.98
N THR A 297 2.41 -20.85 -10.65
CA THR A 297 3.40 -20.10 -9.88
C THR A 297 3.83 -18.82 -10.61
N GLU A 298 4.06 -18.93 -11.92
CA GLU A 298 4.41 -17.80 -12.77
C GLU A 298 3.29 -16.74 -12.83
N VAL A 299 2.04 -17.15 -12.99
CA VAL A 299 0.87 -16.24 -13.00
C VAL A 299 0.75 -15.51 -11.67
N GLN A 300 0.85 -16.21 -10.55
CA GLN A 300 0.79 -15.61 -9.22
C GLN A 300 1.92 -14.61 -9.00
N GLN A 301 3.15 -14.99 -9.28
CA GLN A 301 4.32 -14.13 -9.11
C GLN A 301 4.27 -12.89 -10.01
N LYS A 302 3.90 -13.05 -11.28
CA LYS A 302 3.74 -11.90 -12.22
C LYS A 302 2.68 -10.93 -11.73
N TYR A 303 1.55 -11.44 -11.25
CA TYR A 303 0.49 -10.60 -10.73
C TYR A 303 0.93 -9.84 -9.47
N ASP A 304 1.52 -10.54 -8.50
CA ASP A 304 1.97 -9.94 -7.25
C ASP A 304 3.04 -8.87 -7.50
N HIS A 305 4.00 -9.15 -8.41
CA HIS A 305 5.03 -8.18 -8.80
C HIS A 305 4.43 -6.94 -9.50
N ALA A 306 3.46 -7.13 -10.40
CA ALA A 306 2.79 -6.01 -11.08
C ALA A 306 2.02 -5.13 -10.08
N ILE A 307 1.34 -5.72 -9.09
CA ILE A 307 0.65 -4.99 -8.02
C ILE A 307 1.65 -4.26 -7.13
N GLU A 308 2.75 -4.89 -6.77
CA GLU A 308 3.81 -4.25 -5.97
C GLU A 308 4.41 -3.06 -6.70
N GLN A 309 4.73 -3.19 -7.99
CA GLN A 309 5.20 -2.08 -8.81
C GLN A 309 4.20 -0.94 -8.86
N LYS A 310 2.90 -1.24 -9.07
CA LYS A 310 1.83 -0.24 -9.08
C LYS A 310 1.75 0.49 -7.73
N ASN A 311 1.74 -0.24 -6.62
CA ASN A 311 1.67 0.34 -5.28
C ASN A 311 2.91 1.21 -4.96
N ASN A 312 4.09 0.81 -5.42
CA ASN A 312 5.32 1.58 -5.25
C ASN A 312 5.29 2.87 -6.11
N ALA A 313 4.77 2.79 -7.34
CA ALA A 313 4.57 3.97 -8.18
C ALA A 313 3.55 4.95 -7.57
N GLU A 314 2.43 4.46 -7.03
CA GLU A 314 1.44 5.29 -6.33
C GLU A 314 2.05 5.98 -5.10
N LYS A 315 2.84 5.28 -4.30
CA LYS A 315 3.57 5.86 -3.16
C LYS A 315 4.58 6.92 -3.61
N LEU A 316 5.34 6.65 -4.67
CA LEU A 316 6.29 7.62 -5.23
C LEU A 316 5.56 8.88 -5.70
N ASN A 317 4.47 8.74 -6.44
CA ASN A 317 3.65 9.88 -6.89
C ASN A 317 3.10 10.68 -5.71
N PHE A 318 2.64 10.04 -4.66
CA PHE A 318 2.18 10.71 -3.44
C PHE A 318 3.30 11.56 -2.80
N TRP A 319 4.51 11.00 -2.66
CA TRP A 319 5.65 11.74 -2.12
C TRP A 319 6.12 12.87 -3.02
N LEU A 320 6.03 12.71 -4.35
CA LEU A 320 6.33 13.78 -5.31
C LEU A 320 5.33 14.94 -5.18
N VAL A 321 4.05 14.67 -5.00
CA VAL A 321 3.04 15.70 -4.76
C VAL A 321 3.35 16.47 -3.47
N ILE A 322 3.67 15.78 -2.38
CA ILE A 322 4.07 16.43 -1.11
C ILE A 322 5.30 17.32 -1.32
N LEU A 323 6.32 16.81 -2.02
CA LEU A 323 7.53 17.58 -2.30
C LEU A 323 7.23 18.85 -3.10
N ILE A 324 6.38 18.77 -4.13
CA ILE A 324 5.94 19.93 -4.92
C ILE A 324 5.22 20.95 -4.02
N CYS A 325 4.32 20.51 -3.16
CA CYS A 325 3.62 21.39 -2.21
C CYS A 325 4.61 22.11 -1.27
N VAL A 326 5.61 21.41 -0.76
CA VAL A 326 6.66 22.00 0.10
C VAL A 326 7.47 23.05 -0.68
N ILE A 327 7.85 22.76 -1.92
CA ILE A 327 8.59 23.70 -2.77
C ILE A 327 7.75 24.97 -3.02
N ILE A 328 6.45 24.81 -3.31
CA ILE A 328 5.54 25.96 -3.51
C ILE A 328 5.43 26.82 -2.25
N LEU A 329 5.30 26.21 -1.08
CA LEU A 329 5.25 26.91 0.20
C LEU A 329 6.55 27.66 0.49
N LEU A 330 7.70 27.05 0.23
CA LEU A 330 9.01 27.70 0.39
C LEU A 330 9.19 28.86 -0.58
N ALA A 331 8.81 28.68 -1.85
CA ALA A 331 8.83 29.76 -2.85
C ALA A 331 7.92 30.92 -2.46
N GLY A 332 6.70 30.62 -2.00
CA GLY A 332 5.77 31.64 -1.45
C GLY A 332 6.35 32.40 -0.26
N GLY A 333 7.00 31.70 0.68
CA GLY A 333 7.71 32.30 1.81
C GLY A 333 8.86 33.21 1.37
N ILE A 334 9.64 32.78 0.41
CA ILE A 334 10.72 33.61 -0.19
C ILE A 334 10.16 34.85 -0.86
N ILE A 335 9.13 34.71 -1.68
CA ILE A 335 8.48 35.85 -2.36
C ILE A 335 7.90 36.84 -1.34
N TYR A 336 7.22 36.36 -0.30
CA TYR A 336 6.70 37.18 0.77
C TYR A 336 7.83 37.95 1.48
N HIS A 337 8.92 37.27 1.81
CA HIS A 337 10.08 37.88 2.44
C HIS A 337 10.70 38.97 1.57
N LEU A 338 10.89 38.68 0.26
CA LEU A 338 11.43 39.66 -0.70
C LEU A 338 10.51 40.89 -0.84
N GLN A 339 9.20 40.71 -0.88
CA GLN A 339 8.23 41.81 -0.91
C GLN A 339 8.31 42.66 0.37
N LYS A 340 8.43 42.03 1.54
CA LYS A 340 8.59 42.73 2.83
C LYS A 340 9.87 43.56 2.86
N VAL A 341 11.00 42.96 2.40
CA VAL A 341 12.29 43.67 2.31
C VAL A 341 12.19 44.84 1.34
N ARG A 342 11.56 44.66 0.19
CA ARG A 342 11.36 45.73 -0.81
C ARG A 342 10.54 46.89 -0.25
N LYS A 343 9.43 46.61 0.44
CA LYS A 343 8.61 47.64 1.10
C LYS A 343 9.41 48.40 2.15
N PHE A 344 10.20 47.71 2.94
CA PHE A 344 11.04 48.30 3.96
C PHE A 344 12.11 49.21 3.35
N ARG A 345 12.77 48.79 2.26
CA ARG A 345 13.75 49.58 1.52
C ARG A 345 13.16 50.82 0.90
N ASN A 346 11.96 50.74 0.29
CA ASN A 346 11.28 51.88 -0.27
C ASN A 346 10.96 52.92 0.82
N ALA A 347 10.45 52.47 1.99
CA ALA A 347 10.19 53.39 3.11
C ALA A 347 11.45 54.11 3.61
N ILE A 348 12.61 53.43 3.64
CA ILE A 348 13.90 54.08 3.97
C ILE A 348 14.28 55.12 2.91
N SER A 349 14.14 54.76 1.62
CA SER A 349 14.43 55.68 0.51
C SER A 349 13.56 56.94 0.55
N ASP A 350 12.25 56.78 0.81
CA ASP A 350 11.33 57.91 0.97
C ASP A 350 11.71 58.79 2.14
N ASN A 351 12.10 58.21 3.29
CA ASN A 351 12.59 58.96 4.45
C ASN A 351 13.85 59.74 4.13
N ILE A 352 14.80 59.14 3.38
CA ILE A 352 16.06 59.82 2.99
C ILE A 352 15.76 61.00 2.05
N LEU A 353 14.81 60.82 1.10
CA LEU A 353 14.41 61.92 0.23
C LEU A 353 13.83 63.11 1.03
N THR A 354 12.93 62.78 1.97
CA THR A 354 12.31 63.80 2.82
C THR A 354 13.34 64.53 3.72
N ILE A 355 14.37 63.80 4.22
CA ILE A 355 15.48 64.37 4.95
C ILE A 355 16.25 65.39 4.11
N ASN A 356 16.61 65.00 2.87
CA ASN A 356 17.37 65.83 1.95
C ASN A 356 16.58 67.12 1.56
N GLU A 357 15.26 66.99 1.31
CA GLU A 357 14.39 68.11 1.03
C GLU A 357 14.30 69.10 2.22
N ALA A 358 14.19 68.54 3.44
CA ALA A 358 14.16 69.38 4.64
C ALA A 358 15.51 70.08 4.87
N GLU A 359 16.65 69.42 4.64
CA GLU A 359 17.97 70.02 4.75
C GLU A 359 18.18 71.13 3.71
N GLN A 360 17.75 70.95 2.47
CA GLN A 360 17.78 71.99 1.45
C GLN A 360 16.91 73.20 1.82
N LYS A 361 15.71 72.96 2.35
CA LYS A 361 14.83 74.06 2.80
C LYS A 361 15.42 74.84 3.94
N ILE A 362 16.05 74.17 4.93
CA ILE A 362 16.77 74.80 6.03
C ILE A 362 17.92 75.70 5.48
N ALA A 363 18.72 75.17 4.56
CA ALA A 363 19.79 75.93 3.94
C ALA A 363 19.32 77.15 3.18
N LEU A 364 18.20 77.09 2.45
CA LEU A 364 17.56 78.20 1.78
C LEU A 364 17.02 79.24 2.74
N LEU A 365 16.40 78.83 3.84
CA LEU A 365 15.89 79.76 4.87
C LEU A 365 17.00 80.49 5.57
N GLN A 366 18.12 79.82 5.85
CA GLN A 366 19.32 80.41 6.44
C GLN A 366 20.00 81.42 5.52
N SER A 367 20.02 81.17 4.21
CA SER A 367 20.66 82.05 3.23
C SER A 367 19.83 83.28 2.87
N SER A 368 18.50 83.26 3.10
CA SER A 368 17.58 84.34 2.72
C SER A 368 17.67 85.63 3.57
N GLY A 369 18.45 85.65 4.64
CA GLY A 369 18.69 86.83 5.47
C GLY A 369 17.47 87.34 6.26
N LYS A 370 16.35 86.63 6.24
CA LYS A 370 15.11 86.88 7.00
C LYS A 370 15.13 86.09 8.32
N ASN A 371 14.49 86.63 9.35
CA ASN A 371 14.46 86.02 10.68
C ASN A 371 13.46 84.85 10.72
N PHE A 372 13.83 83.67 10.26
CA PHE A 372 13.04 82.41 10.26
C PHE A 372 13.42 81.47 11.40
N GLU A 373 13.99 82.01 12.50
CA GLU A 373 14.49 81.18 13.63
C GLU A 373 13.50 80.16 14.14
N HIS A 374 12.23 80.50 14.22
CA HIS A 374 11.20 79.55 14.70
C HIS A 374 10.95 78.43 13.72
N GLU A 375 10.87 78.75 12.42
CA GLU A 375 10.63 77.73 11.36
C GLU A 375 11.85 76.80 11.19
N ILE A 376 13.06 77.35 11.26
CA ILE A 376 14.32 76.60 11.25
C ILE A 376 14.39 75.66 12.45
N LYS A 377 14.01 76.13 13.65
CA LYS A 377 14.01 75.30 14.87
C LYS A 377 12.99 74.16 14.78
N GLN A 378 11.81 74.38 14.21
CA GLN A 378 10.84 73.32 14.00
C GLN A 378 11.31 72.30 12.97
N LEU A 379 11.84 72.73 11.82
CA LEU A 379 12.40 71.86 10.81
C LEU A 379 13.57 71.05 11.30
N ASN A 380 14.48 71.63 12.07
CA ASN A 380 15.58 70.90 12.70
C ASN A 380 15.10 69.82 13.68
N SER A 381 14.07 70.14 14.50
CA SER A 381 13.47 69.14 15.40
C SER A 381 12.81 67.97 14.65
N GLN A 382 12.13 68.24 13.54
CA GLN A 382 11.55 67.21 12.69
C GLN A 382 12.64 66.36 11.96
N LEU A 383 13.69 67.03 11.51
CA LEU A 383 14.82 66.43 10.84
C LEU A 383 15.54 65.46 11.78
N GLU A 384 15.87 65.88 13.01
CA GLU A 384 16.53 65.05 14.02
C GLU A 384 15.66 63.80 14.33
N ARG A 385 14.33 63.95 14.53
CA ARG A 385 13.44 62.81 14.75
C ARG A 385 13.41 61.81 13.56
N LEU A 386 13.45 62.36 12.34
CA LEU A 386 13.42 61.56 11.13
C LEU A 386 14.75 60.81 10.92
N LYS A 387 15.90 61.47 11.23
CA LYS A 387 17.20 60.87 11.20
C LYS A 387 17.34 59.77 12.27
N GLU A 388 16.86 59.98 13.47
CA GLU A 388 16.87 59.00 14.54
C GLU A 388 16.02 57.77 14.17
N LYS A 389 14.81 57.96 13.68
CA LYS A 389 13.93 56.88 13.23
C LYS A 389 14.55 56.07 12.06
N THR A 390 15.21 56.78 11.12
CA THR A 390 15.88 56.10 10.00
C THR A 390 17.13 55.35 10.44
N ALA A 391 17.89 55.90 11.40
CA ALA A 391 19.02 55.24 12.00
C ALA A 391 18.62 53.96 12.79
N GLU A 392 17.49 53.98 13.49
CA GLU A 392 16.92 52.78 14.14
C GLU A 392 16.56 51.71 13.12
N GLN A 393 15.93 52.09 12.01
CA GLN A 393 15.60 51.16 10.92
C GLN A 393 16.84 50.54 10.29
N LEU A 394 17.95 51.24 10.26
CA LEU A 394 19.25 50.77 9.78
C LEU A 394 20.12 50.12 10.89
N GLY A 395 19.53 49.83 12.05
CA GLY A 395 20.24 49.39 13.26
C GLY A 395 21.19 48.22 13.07
N ARG A 396 20.90 47.27 12.22
CA ARG A 396 21.82 46.14 11.89
C ARG A 396 23.08 46.64 11.19
N GLY A 397 22.94 47.53 10.21
CA GLY A 397 24.07 48.14 9.50
C GLY A 397 24.91 49.03 10.44
N LYS A 398 24.27 49.77 11.33
CA LYS A 398 24.93 50.56 12.38
C LYS A 398 25.78 49.70 13.30
N LEU A 399 25.21 48.59 13.79
CA LEU A 399 25.93 47.64 14.63
C LEU A 399 27.19 47.09 13.94
N ILE A 400 27.06 46.73 12.65
CA ILE A 400 28.20 46.24 11.86
C ILE A 400 29.28 47.32 11.72
N TYR A 401 28.87 48.56 11.42
CA TYR A 401 29.79 49.69 11.33
C TYR A 401 30.56 49.93 12.65
N GLU A 402 29.84 49.99 13.77
CA GLU A 402 30.43 50.18 15.09
C GLU A 402 31.40 49.03 15.46
N THR A 403 31.03 47.80 15.17
CA THR A 403 31.89 46.62 15.41
C THR A 403 33.16 46.67 14.55
N ALA A 404 33.03 47.05 13.29
CA ALA A 404 34.20 47.23 12.41
C ALA A 404 35.13 48.37 12.83
N MET A 405 34.57 49.51 13.34
CA MET A 405 35.35 50.62 13.90
C MET A 405 36.11 50.24 15.16
N ARG A 406 35.59 49.34 16.00
CA ARG A 406 36.29 48.78 17.17
C ARG A 406 37.32 47.72 16.83
N ARG A 407 37.43 47.33 15.51
CA ARG A 407 38.27 46.23 15.01
C ARG A 407 37.89 44.89 15.67
N GLU A 408 36.63 44.73 16.05
CA GLU A 408 36.09 43.47 16.53
C GLU A 408 35.68 42.60 15.32
N TRP A 409 35.96 41.27 15.42
CA TRP A 409 35.67 40.37 14.29
C TRP A 409 34.20 40.11 14.17
N LEU A 410 33.65 40.35 12.97
CA LEU A 410 32.27 40.01 12.59
C LEU A 410 32.16 38.50 12.33
N LYS A 411 31.69 37.74 13.30
CA LYS A 411 31.40 36.32 13.10
C LYS A 411 30.19 36.19 12.17
N ASN A 412 30.34 35.36 11.09
CA ASN A 412 29.27 35.06 10.12
C ASN A 412 28.74 36.28 9.36
N PHE A 413 29.59 37.10 8.82
CA PHE A 413 29.21 38.22 7.96
C PHE A 413 28.57 37.72 6.66
N SER A 414 27.25 37.85 6.55
CA SER A 414 26.42 37.34 5.44
C SER A 414 26.24 38.37 4.34
N THR A 415 25.71 37.92 3.19
CA THR A 415 25.35 38.83 2.08
C THR A 415 24.24 39.82 2.44
N THR A 416 23.40 39.51 3.42
CA THR A 416 22.39 40.39 4.00
C THR A 416 23.02 41.43 4.90
N ASP A 417 24.06 41.05 5.65
CA ASP A 417 24.84 41.98 6.47
C ASP A 417 25.62 42.97 5.60
N GLU A 418 26.20 42.53 4.48
CA GLU A 418 26.85 43.40 3.51
C GLU A 418 25.89 44.53 3.04
N GLN A 419 24.65 44.15 2.70
CA GLN A 419 23.67 45.13 2.22
C GLN A 419 23.25 46.09 3.35
N SER A 420 22.95 45.58 4.54
CA SER A 420 22.57 46.43 5.68
C SER A 420 23.68 47.44 6.06
N PHE A 421 24.92 46.98 5.98
CA PHE A 421 26.09 47.82 6.20
C PHE A 421 26.24 48.92 5.14
N ILE A 422 26.10 48.58 3.88
CA ILE A 422 26.14 49.54 2.74
C ILE A 422 25.01 50.57 2.92
N ASP A 423 23.79 50.12 3.19
CA ASP A 423 22.62 51.00 3.37
C ASP A 423 22.82 51.97 4.54
N TYR A 424 23.37 51.51 5.68
CA TYR A 424 23.68 52.35 6.80
C TYR A 424 24.81 53.34 6.47
N TYR A 425 25.90 52.89 5.81
CA TYR A 425 27.03 53.74 5.47
C TYR A 425 26.63 54.81 4.45
N ALA A 426 25.85 54.46 3.45
CA ALA A 426 25.28 55.37 2.47
C ALA A 426 24.40 56.44 3.10
N PHE A 427 23.62 56.05 4.14
CA PHE A 427 22.79 56.98 4.89
C PHE A 427 23.59 57.90 5.82
N ALA A 428 24.49 57.34 6.65
CA ALA A 428 25.21 58.04 7.67
C ALA A 428 26.36 58.91 7.10
N TYR A 429 26.91 58.55 5.96
CA TYR A 429 28.09 59.17 5.34
C TYR A 429 27.85 59.37 3.85
N THR A 430 26.73 59.97 3.48
CA THR A 430 26.23 60.09 2.09
C THR A 430 27.26 60.69 1.12
N ASP A 431 27.89 61.79 1.48
CA ASP A 431 28.88 62.49 0.62
C ASP A 431 30.13 61.64 0.43
N LEU A 432 30.57 60.95 1.49
CA LEU A 432 31.74 60.09 1.43
C LEU A 432 31.44 58.81 0.64
N PHE A 433 30.28 58.23 0.82
CA PHE A 433 29.80 57.08 0.04
C PHE A 433 29.72 57.39 -1.45
N ASN A 434 29.15 58.56 -1.78
CA ASN A 434 29.09 59.02 -3.17
C ASN A 434 30.47 59.25 -3.77
N LYS A 435 31.38 59.86 -3.04
CA LYS A 435 32.78 60.01 -3.50
C LYS A 435 33.50 58.68 -3.70
N LEU A 436 33.24 57.68 -2.89
CA LEU A 436 33.81 56.36 -2.99
C LEU A 436 33.26 55.54 -4.16
N THR A 437 31.98 55.72 -4.48
CA THR A 437 31.27 54.86 -5.45
C THR A 437 31.10 55.50 -6.84
N SER A 438 31.02 56.86 -6.93
CA SER A 438 30.80 57.58 -8.18
C SER A 438 31.86 57.36 -9.28
N PRO A 439 33.13 57.06 -8.99
CA PRO A 439 34.11 56.77 -10.03
C PRO A 439 33.87 55.46 -10.78
N TYR A 440 32.91 54.62 -10.29
CA TYR A 440 32.71 53.27 -10.80
C TYR A 440 31.28 53.11 -11.34
N THR A 441 31.13 52.68 -12.59
CA THR A 441 29.85 52.49 -13.28
C THR A 441 29.04 51.30 -12.78
N SER A 442 29.71 50.28 -12.18
CA SER A 442 29.05 49.13 -11.57
C SER A 442 29.90 48.54 -10.48
N LEU A 443 29.37 48.48 -9.28
CA LEU A 443 29.99 47.85 -8.12
C LEU A 443 29.09 46.69 -7.66
N THR A 444 29.67 45.51 -7.42
CA THR A 444 28.98 44.46 -6.68
C THR A 444 28.92 44.86 -5.19
N ARG A 445 27.94 44.31 -4.44
CA ARG A 445 27.85 44.57 -3.00
C ARG A 445 29.18 44.33 -2.27
N ARG A 446 29.83 43.26 -2.57
CA ARG A 446 31.13 42.88 -1.96
C ARG A 446 32.26 43.87 -2.31
N GLN A 447 32.22 44.44 -3.51
CA GLN A 447 33.18 45.51 -3.90
C GLN A 447 32.87 46.85 -3.18
N ALA A 448 31.63 47.21 -3.06
CA ALA A 448 31.23 48.41 -2.27
C ALA A 448 31.63 48.25 -0.82
N THR A 449 31.37 47.12 -0.19
CA THR A 449 31.76 46.81 1.17
C THR A 449 33.31 46.89 1.34
N TYR A 450 34.07 46.35 0.37
CA TYR A 450 35.52 46.44 0.37
C TYR A 450 35.99 47.90 0.37
N LEU A 451 35.45 48.76 -0.51
CA LEU A 451 35.77 50.17 -0.56
C LEU A 451 35.48 50.91 0.73
N ILE A 452 34.33 50.63 1.30
CA ILE A 452 33.93 51.22 2.60
C ILE A 452 34.88 50.80 3.70
N PHE A 453 35.19 49.50 3.85
CA PHE A 453 36.13 49.03 4.87
C PHE A 453 37.53 49.62 4.69
N ARG A 454 38.00 49.71 3.44
CA ARG A 454 39.27 50.41 3.18
C ARG A 454 39.25 51.88 3.64
N ASN A 455 38.18 52.59 3.32
CA ASN A 455 38.00 53.98 3.75
C ASN A 455 37.89 54.13 5.26
N MET A 456 37.39 53.11 5.97
CA MET A 456 37.34 53.02 7.44
C MET A 456 38.71 52.67 8.05
N GLY A 457 39.76 52.43 7.22
CA GLY A 457 41.12 52.14 7.70
C GLY A 457 41.35 50.66 8.06
N LEU A 458 40.51 49.74 7.63
CA LEU A 458 40.78 48.30 7.78
C LEU A 458 41.90 47.88 6.83
N THR A 459 42.77 46.99 7.31
CA THR A 459 43.83 46.40 6.47
C THR A 459 43.25 45.35 5.51
N ASP A 460 43.99 45.06 4.42
CA ASP A 460 43.58 44.03 3.49
C ASP A 460 43.44 42.64 4.12
N ASP A 461 44.26 42.32 5.12
CA ASP A 461 44.15 41.06 5.88
C ASP A 461 42.87 41.04 6.75
N ASP A 462 42.49 42.17 7.37
CA ASP A 462 41.24 42.29 8.09
C ASP A 462 40.04 42.11 7.19
N ILE A 463 40.05 42.80 6.02
CA ILE A 463 38.95 42.71 5.04
C ILE A 463 38.84 41.32 4.46
N GLN A 464 39.99 40.63 4.20
CA GLN A 464 40.01 39.25 3.74
C GLN A 464 39.25 38.32 4.72
N ILE A 465 39.53 38.44 5.96
CA ILE A 465 38.92 37.61 7.01
C ILE A 465 37.40 37.90 7.14
N VAL A 466 37.05 39.20 7.23
CA VAL A 466 35.63 39.59 7.37
C VAL A 466 34.79 39.19 6.18
N LEU A 467 35.28 39.44 4.99
CA LEU A 467 34.54 39.10 3.74
C LEU A 467 34.67 37.63 3.32
N ASN A 468 35.53 36.86 4.02
CA ASN A 468 35.87 35.46 3.63
C ASN A 468 36.23 35.31 2.16
N ILE A 469 37.14 36.12 1.68
CA ILE A 469 37.61 36.13 0.27
C ILE A 469 39.07 35.74 0.19
N SER A 470 39.48 35.25 -1.00
CA SER A 470 40.88 34.85 -1.21
C SER A 470 41.84 36.04 -1.27
N ARG A 471 43.13 35.80 -0.97
CA ARG A 471 44.21 36.82 -1.18
C ARG A 471 44.29 37.25 -2.63
N ALA A 472 43.97 36.38 -3.60
CA ALA A 472 43.91 36.72 -5.00
C ALA A 472 42.78 37.72 -5.28
N THR A 473 41.62 37.55 -4.66
CA THR A 473 40.47 38.48 -4.78
C THR A 473 40.81 39.84 -4.20
N ILE A 474 41.46 39.90 -3.01
CA ILE A 474 41.93 41.17 -2.43
C ILE A 474 42.92 41.88 -3.35
N ARG A 475 43.89 41.17 -3.94
CA ARG A 475 44.84 41.76 -4.87
C ARG A 475 44.13 42.33 -6.12
N SER A 476 43.13 41.60 -6.63
CA SER A 476 42.31 42.07 -7.76
C SER A 476 41.51 43.33 -7.42
N TYR A 477 40.90 43.40 -6.21
CA TYR A 477 40.19 44.60 -5.71
C TYR A 477 41.15 45.76 -5.52
N ARG A 478 42.31 45.53 -4.90
CA ARG A 478 43.36 46.57 -4.74
C ARG A 478 43.78 47.14 -6.10
N HIS A 479 44.09 46.29 -7.07
CA HIS A 479 44.47 46.74 -8.40
C HIS A 479 43.37 47.52 -9.11
N ARG A 480 42.11 47.11 -8.95
CA ARG A 480 40.94 47.77 -9.57
C ARG A 480 40.66 49.14 -8.96
N PHE A 481 40.88 49.33 -7.65
CA PHE A 481 40.45 50.50 -6.86
C PHE A 481 41.63 51.41 -6.40
N THR A 482 42.85 51.15 -6.82
CA THR A 482 44.02 51.97 -6.55
C THR A 482 44.46 52.88 -7.72
N LYS A 483 43.58 52.99 -8.74
CA LYS A 483 43.82 53.93 -9.88
C LYS A 483 43.19 55.29 -9.56
#